data_b2b27dd2eb199f3321b4c6da6106878a
#
_entry.id   b2b27dd2eb199f3321b4c6da6106878a
#
_cell.length_a   1.000
_cell.length_b   1.000
_cell.length_c   1.000
_cell.angle_alpha   90.00
_cell.angle_beta   90.00
_cell.angle_gamma   90.00
#
_symmetry.space_group_name_H-M   'P 1'
#
loop_
_entity.id
_entity.type
_entity.pdbx_description
1 polymer ?
#
loop_
_entity_poly.entity_id
_entity_poly.type
_entity_poly.pdbx_seq_one_letter_code
_entity_poly.pdbx_strand_id
1 'polypeptide(L)'
;DLMGFVHLIPDRARQRLLDIASTQFEDGSAYHQYQPLTKRGNADIGSGFNDDPLWLIAGTSAYIKETGDYSILDELTPYDNDMSVATDFMEHLRRSFNYITNHLGPHGLPQIGRADWNDCLNLNCFSKEPGESFQTFGPSEGPNVESVFIAGMYVKYGKDYAAICRHRGLNDEADKVMADVAAMEKTVMDAGWDGEWYLRAYD
;
A
#
# COMPACT_ATOMS: atom_id res chain seq x y z
N ASP A 1 3.04 -13.02 2.62
CA ASP A 1 3.59 -14.35 2.26
C ASP A 1 4.75 -14.27 1.27
N LEU A 2 4.65 -13.47 0.16
CA LEU A 2 5.63 -13.41 -0.92
C LEU A 2 7.06 -13.17 -0.40
N MET A 3 7.26 -12.19 0.45
CA MET A 3 8.57 -11.86 1.02
C MET A 3 9.22 -13.02 1.79
N GLY A 4 8.41 -13.95 2.29
CA GLY A 4 8.89 -15.15 3.02
C GLY A 4 9.41 -16.26 2.10
N PHE A 5 9.06 -16.29 0.81
CA PHE A 5 9.45 -17.36 -0.10
C PHE A 5 10.19 -16.89 -1.37
N VAL A 6 10.34 -15.58 -1.58
CA VAL A 6 10.93 -15.03 -2.82
C VAL A 6 12.33 -15.62 -3.12
N HIS A 7 13.13 -15.83 -2.10
CA HIS A 7 14.48 -16.40 -2.22
C HIS A 7 14.50 -17.90 -2.56
N LEU A 8 13.39 -18.61 -2.33
CA LEU A 8 13.28 -20.05 -2.62
C LEU A 8 12.73 -20.33 -4.02
N ILE A 9 11.72 -19.56 -4.45
CA ILE A 9 11.00 -19.78 -5.70
C ILE A 9 10.68 -18.45 -6.39
N PRO A 10 11.69 -17.71 -6.87
CA PRO A 10 11.51 -16.36 -7.41
C PRO A 10 10.54 -16.28 -8.59
N ASP A 11 10.49 -17.30 -9.45
CA ASP A 11 9.54 -17.34 -10.58
C ASP A 11 8.08 -17.31 -10.11
N ARG A 12 7.79 -18.00 -8.99
CA ARG A 12 6.48 -17.96 -8.36
C ARG A 12 6.18 -16.63 -7.69
N ALA A 13 7.21 -15.99 -7.13
CA ALA A 13 7.09 -14.66 -6.57
C ALA A 13 6.76 -13.64 -7.66
N ARG A 14 7.46 -13.70 -8.81
CA ARG A 14 7.17 -12.86 -9.98
C ARG A 14 5.73 -13.02 -10.45
N GLN A 15 5.30 -14.24 -10.67
CA GLN A 15 3.93 -14.53 -11.10
C GLN A 15 2.90 -14.01 -10.08
N ARG A 16 3.16 -14.19 -8.79
CA ARG A 16 2.26 -13.70 -7.72
C ARG A 16 2.16 -12.18 -7.70
N LEU A 17 3.26 -11.45 -7.95
CA LEU A 17 3.24 -9.99 -8.04
C LEU A 17 2.36 -9.53 -9.20
N LEU A 18 2.47 -10.14 -10.37
CA LEU A 18 1.63 -9.83 -11.52
C LEU A 18 0.16 -10.16 -11.24
N ASP A 19 -0.12 -11.31 -10.64
CA ASP A 19 -1.48 -11.72 -10.28
C ASP A 19 -2.12 -10.74 -9.28
N ILE A 20 -1.37 -10.26 -8.28
CA ILE A 20 -1.85 -9.29 -7.27
C ILE A 20 -2.06 -7.92 -7.92
N ALA A 21 -1.09 -7.43 -8.68
CA ALA A 21 -1.20 -6.15 -9.36
C ALA A 21 -2.40 -6.13 -10.32
N SER A 22 -2.70 -7.26 -10.97
CA SER A 22 -3.87 -7.39 -11.85
C SER A 22 -5.22 -7.21 -11.12
N THR A 23 -5.24 -7.26 -9.81
CA THR A 23 -6.44 -7.00 -9.00
C THR A 23 -6.49 -5.60 -8.41
N GLN A 24 -5.47 -4.76 -8.62
CA GLN A 24 -5.46 -3.38 -8.18
C GLN A 24 -6.53 -2.56 -8.93
N PHE A 25 -7.08 -1.53 -8.28
CA PHE A 25 -7.97 -0.57 -8.93
C PHE A 25 -7.20 0.56 -9.60
N GLU A 26 -7.83 1.23 -10.56
CA GLU A 26 -7.17 2.31 -11.32
C GLU A 26 -6.78 3.52 -10.46
N ASP A 27 -7.44 3.74 -9.33
CA ASP A 27 -7.09 4.80 -8.37
C ASP A 27 -5.87 4.48 -7.51
N GLY A 28 -5.36 3.25 -7.59
CA GLY A 28 -4.23 2.76 -6.82
C GLY A 28 -4.60 2.02 -5.55
N SER A 29 -5.88 1.98 -5.17
CA SER A 29 -6.36 1.12 -4.10
C SER A 29 -6.27 -0.37 -4.49
N ALA A 30 -6.42 -1.26 -3.53
CA ALA A 30 -6.33 -2.69 -3.77
C ALA A 30 -7.46 -3.45 -3.09
N TYR A 31 -7.79 -4.63 -3.60
CA TYR A 31 -8.59 -5.57 -2.85
C TYR A 31 -7.83 -6.03 -1.61
N HIS A 32 -8.52 -6.08 -0.48
CA HIS A 32 -7.94 -6.59 0.76
C HIS A 32 -7.56 -8.08 0.67
N GLN A 33 -8.30 -8.84 -0.11
CA GLN A 33 -8.05 -10.27 -0.27
C GLN A 33 -7.91 -10.65 -1.75
N TYR A 34 -6.79 -11.30 -2.05
CA TYR A 34 -6.54 -11.97 -3.32
C TYR A 34 -6.90 -13.45 -3.23
N GLN A 35 -7.64 -13.94 -4.21
CA GLN A 35 -8.08 -15.35 -4.32
C GLN A 35 -7.17 -16.13 -5.28
N PRO A 36 -6.27 -16.99 -4.80
CA PRO A 36 -5.26 -17.64 -5.65
C PRO A 36 -5.83 -18.56 -6.74
N LEU A 37 -7.01 -19.17 -6.51
CA LEU A 37 -7.62 -20.10 -7.46
C LEU A 37 -8.26 -19.38 -8.65
N THR A 38 -8.88 -18.24 -8.41
CA THR A 38 -9.57 -17.45 -9.45
C THR A 38 -8.68 -16.36 -10.03
N LYS A 39 -7.58 -16.02 -9.34
CA LYS A 39 -6.71 -14.87 -9.63
C LYS A 39 -7.44 -13.54 -9.63
N ARG A 40 -8.44 -13.41 -8.77
CA ARG A 40 -9.27 -12.21 -8.61
C ARG A 40 -9.23 -11.69 -7.19
N GLY A 41 -9.59 -10.43 -7.02
CA GLY A 41 -9.89 -9.86 -5.71
C GLY A 41 -11.20 -10.43 -5.15
N ASN A 42 -11.34 -10.40 -3.83
CA ASN A 42 -12.57 -10.79 -3.15
C ASN A 42 -13.53 -9.60 -3.08
N ALA A 43 -14.52 -9.58 -3.96
CA ALA A 43 -15.49 -8.49 -4.05
C ALA A 43 -16.39 -8.37 -2.81
N ASP A 44 -16.59 -9.45 -2.05
CA ASP A 44 -17.42 -9.42 -0.83
C ASP A 44 -16.75 -8.59 0.28
N ILE A 45 -15.42 -8.61 0.34
CA ILE A 45 -14.64 -7.77 1.26
C ILE A 45 -14.34 -6.41 0.61
N GLY A 46 -13.98 -6.39 -0.67
CA GLY A 46 -13.68 -5.18 -1.42
C GLY A 46 -12.33 -4.56 -1.05
N SER A 47 -12.27 -3.24 -1.17
CA SER A 47 -11.10 -2.39 -0.90
C SER A 47 -11.29 -1.53 0.36
N GLY A 48 -10.38 -0.59 0.57
CA GLY A 48 -10.49 0.42 1.62
C GLY A 48 -9.66 0.13 2.87
N PHE A 49 -8.79 -0.87 2.81
CA PHE A 49 -7.73 -1.11 3.80
C PHE A 49 -6.48 -0.41 3.27
N ASN A 50 -6.11 0.69 3.87
CA ASN A 50 -5.19 1.63 3.22
C ASN A 50 -3.70 1.27 3.35
N ASP A 51 -3.36 0.17 4.01
CA ASP A 51 -2.02 -0.41 3.93
C ASP A 51 -1.82 -1.29 2.67
N ASP A 52 -2.91 -1.83 2.10
CA ASP A 52 -2.86 -2.80 1.01
C ASP A 52 -2.02 -2.32 -0.20
N PRO A 53 -2.14 -1.07 -0.69
CA PRO A 53 -1.33 -0.59 -1.80
C PRO A 53 0.19 -0.66 -1.56
N LEU A 54 0.63 -0.42 -0.32
CA LEU A 54 2.06 -0.43 0.02
C LEU A 54 2.66 -1.83 0.03
N TRP A 55 1.86 -2.87 0.22
CA TRP A 55 2.34 -4.25 0.16
C TRP A 55 2.77 -4.66 -1.25
N LEU A 56 2.20 -4.08 -2.31
CA LEU A 56 2.67 -4.30 -3.68
C LEU A 56 4.10 -3.76 -3.86
N ILE A 57 4.38 -2.55 -3.37
CA ILE A 57 5.73 -1.96 -3.40
C ILE A 57 6.70 -2.80 -2.58
N ALA A 58 6.29 -3.23 -1.37
CA ALA A 58 7.09 -4.07 -0.49
C ALA A 58 7.50 -5.39 -1.15
N GLY A 59 6.52 -6.09 -1.74
CA GLY A 59 6.75 -7.35 -2.44
C GLY A 59 7.64 -7.20 -3.67
N THR A 60 7.41 -6.15 -4.46
CA THR A 60 8.21 -5.85 -5.66
C THR A 60 9.64 -5.50 -5.29
N SER A 61 9.83 -4.68 -4.27
CA SER A 61 11.17 -4.35 -3.76
C SER A 61 11.92 -5.59 -3.28
N ALA A 62 11.24 -6.47 -2.53
CA ALA A 62 11.85 -7.73 -2.07
C ALA A 62 12.25 -8.63 -3.25
N TYR A 63 11.39 -8.74 -4.26
CA TYR A 63 11.66 -9.52 -5.47
C TYR A 63 12.87 -8.97 -6.25
N ILE A 64 12.90 -7.65 -6.51
CA ILE A 64 14.00 -7.02 -7.24
C ILE A 64 15.31 -7.13 -6.48
N LYS A 65 15.30 -6.93 -5.16
CA LYS A 65 16.50 -7.07 -4.31
C LYS A 65 17.07 -8.49 -4.34
N GLU A 66 16.21 -9.49 -4.40
CA GLU A 66 16.63 -10.90 -4.46
C GLU A 66 17.14 -11.32 -5.82
N THR A 67 16.47 -10.89 -6.89
CA THR A 67 16.68 -11.42 -8.25
C THR A 67 17.47 -10.51 -9.17
N GLY A 68 17.46 -9.21 -8.94
CA GLY A 68 17.94 -8.20 -9.88
C GLY A 68 17.05 -8.05 -11.13
N ASP A 69 15.89 -8.69 -11.16
CA ASP A 69 14.99 -8.66 -12.31
C ASP A 69 14.08 -7.42 -12.30
N TYR A 70 14.53 -6.38 -12.99
CA TYR A 70 13.75 -5.16 -13.23
C TYR A 70 12.79 -5.28 -14.41
N SER A 71 12.85 -6.37 -15.19
CA SER A 71 11.97 -6.54 -16.36
C SER A 71 10.50 -6.67 -15.97
N ILE A 72 10.21 -7.05 -14.72
CA ILE A 72 8.85 -7.09 -14.20
C ILE A 72 8.16 -5.72 -14.31
N LEU A 73 8.90 -4.63 -14.26
CA LEU A 73 8.36 -3.27 -14.32
C LEU A 73 7.74 -2.91 -15.68
N ASP A 74 8.12 -3.63 -16.74
CA ASP A 74 7.64 -3.43 -18.10
C ASP A 74 6.47 -4.37 -18.48
N GLU A 75 6.06 -5.25 -17.56
CA GLU A 75 4.96 -6.19 -17.81
C GLU A 75 3.63 -5.45 -17.92
N LEU A 76 2.92 -5.68 -19.01
CA LEU A 76 1.57 -5.13 -19.21
C LEU A 76 0.61 -5.83 -18.25
N THR A 77 0.05 -5.06 -17.33
CA THR A 77 -0.77 -5.56 -16.23
C THR A 77 -2.11 -4.83 -16.17
N PRO A 78 -3.24 -5.54 -16.08
CA PRO A 78 -4.56 -4.93 -16.03
C PRO A 78 -4.88 -4.35 -14.65
N TYR A 79 -5.90 -3.49 -14.59
CA TYR A 79 -6.59 -3.10 -13.36
C TYR A 79 -7.89 -3.88 -13.24
N ASP A 80 -8.21 -4.38 -12.03
CA ASP A 80 -9.38 -5.23 -11.73
C ASP A 80 -9.60 -6.36 -12.76
N ASN A 81 -8.50 -6.94 -13.25
CA ASN A 81 -8.47 -7.96 -14.28
C ASN A 81 -9.02 -7.51 -15.66
N ASP A 82 -9.18 -6.21 -15.92
CA ASP A 82 -9.62 -5.66 -17.20
C ASP A 82 -8.40 -5.23 -18.05
N MET A 83 -8.11 -6.02 -19.08
CA MET A 83 -6.99 -5.73 -20.01
C MET A 83 -7.20 -4.46 -20.84
N SER A 84 -8.41 -3.92 -20.94
CA SER A 84 -8.67 -2.69 -21.72
C SER A 84 -8.07 -1.44 -21.09
N VAL A 85 -7.80 -1.48 -19.78
CA VAL A 85 -7.18 -0.40 -19.00
C VAL A 85 -5.78 -0.75 -18.49
N ALA A 86 -5.16 -1.78 -19.06
CA ALA A 86 -3.84 -2.25 -18.65
C ALA A 86 -2.74 -1.19 -18.88
N THR A 87 -1.80 -1.13 -17.95
CA THR A 87 -0.58 -0.31 -18.03
C THR A 87 0.65 -1.16 -17.75
N ASP A 88 1.85 -0.57 -17.83
CA ASP A 88 3.03 -1.23 -17.32
C ASP A 88 2.97 -1.39 -15.78
N PHE A 89 3.65 -2.40 -15.27
CA PHE A 89 3.67 -2.70 -13.83
C PHE A 89 4.26 -1.54 -13.00
N MET A 90 5.16 -0.74 -13.59
CA MET A 90 5.70 0.45 -12.91
C MET A 90 4.61 1.47 -12.57
N GLU A 91 3.60 1.62 -13.44
CA GLU A 91 2.45 2.52 -13.18
C GLU A 91 1.61 2.02 -11.99
N HIS A 92 1.48 0.70 -11.79
CA HIS A 92 0.83 0.14 -10.60
C HIS A 92 1.53 0.56 -9.31
N LEU A 93 2.87 0.54 -9.27
CA LEU A 93 3.63 1.01 -8.11
C LEU A 93 3.45 2.52 -7.89
N ARG A 94 3.44 3.30 -8.97
CA ARG A 94 3.20 4.76 -8.90
C ARG A 94 1.84 5.06 -8.30
N ARG A 95 0.80 4.38 -8.77
CA ARG A 95 -0.56 4.56 -8.26
C ARG A 95 -0.68 4.11 -6.80
N SER A 96 -0.05 3.00 -6.42
CA SER A 96 0.02 2.54 -5.03
C SER A 96 0.60 3.60 -4.10
N PHE A 97 1.72 4.20 -4.47
CA PHE A 97 2.36 5.23 -3.64
C PHE A 97 1.52 6.50 -3.58
N ASN A 98 1.03 6.98 -4.72
CA ASN A 98 0.21 8.18 -4.82
C ASN A 98 -1.14 8.02 -4.12
N TYR A 99 -1.72 6.83 -4.06
CA TYR A 99 -2.93 6.58 -3.32
C TYR A 99 -2.78 7.01 -1.86
N ILE A 100 -1.73 6.58 -1.19
CA ILE A 100 -1.48 6.95 0.20
C ILE A 100 -1.19 8.45 0.33
N THR A 101 -0.37 9.01 -0.57
CA THR A 101 -0.06 10.45 -0.58
C THR A 101 -1.32 11.32 -0.68
N ASN A 102 -2.34 10.84 -1.38
CA ASN A 102 -3.60 11.55 -1.60
C ASN A 102 -4.67 11.29 -0.51
N HIS A 103 -4.39 10.37 0.43
CA HIS A 103 -5.32 10.00 1.49
C HIS A 103 -4.68 10.23 2.87
N LEU A 104 -4.43 11.51 3.17
CA LEU A 104 -3.93 11.95 4.47
C LEU A 104 -5.06 12.52 5.31
N GLY A 105 -4.99 12.29 6.62
CA GLY A 105 -5.93 12.81 7.60
C GLY A 105 -5.53 14.16 8.16
N PRO A 106 -6.20 14.61 9.24
CA PRO A 106 -6.03 15.95 9.80
C PRO A 106 -4.62 16.28 10.33
N HIS A 107 -3.87 15.26 10.79
CA HIS A 107 -2.49 15.44 11.27
C HIS A 107 -1.45 15.27 10.16
N GLY A 108 -1.90 14.94 8.94
CA GLY A 108 -1.02 14.64 7.81
C GLY A 108 -0.46 13.21 7.83
N LEU A 109 -1.00 12.34 8.67
CA LEU A 109 -0.74 10.91 8.67
C LEU A 109 -1.68 10.20 7.69
N PRO A 110 -1.34 9.01 7.18
CA PRO A 110 -2.22 8.28 6.28
C PRO A 110 -3.54 7.89 6.95
N GLN A 111 -4.65 8.12 6.24
CA GLN A 111 -5.95 7.60 6.65
C GLN A 111 -5.93 6.08 6.70
N ILE A 112 -6.54 5.49 7.73
CA ILE A 112 -6.56 4.04 7.89
C ILE A 112 -7.55 3.35 6.94
N GLY A 113 -8.57 4.07 6.47
CA GLY A 113 -9.69 3.46 5.75
C GLY A 113 -10.54 2.61 6.70
N ARG A 114 -10.87 1.39 6.27
CA ARG A 114 -11.60 0.43 7.13
C ARG A 114 -10.74 -0.11 8.26
N ALA A 115 -9.49 -0.40 7.95
CA ALA A 115 -8.47 -0.88 8.89
C ALA A 115 -7.12 -0.87 8.19
N ASP A 116 -6.08 -1.25 8.90
CA ASP A 116 -4.78 -1.62 8.36
C ASP A 116 -4.42 -3.07 8.74
N TRP A 117 -3.18 -3.46 8.56
CA TRP A 117 -2.69 -4.81 8.83
C TRP A 117 -3.12 -5.38 10.19
N ASN A 118 -3.34 -4.52 11.18
CA ASN A 118 -3.87 -4.93 12.48
C ASN A 118 -5.39 -4.68 12.56
N ASP A 119 -6.14 -5.37 11.73
CA ASP A 119 -7.59 -5.28 11.61
C ASP A 119 -8.39 -5.73 12.85
N CYS A 120 -7.71 -6.24 13.87
CA CYS A 120 -8.32 -6.51 15.17
C CYS A 120 -8.43 -5.26 16.06
N LEU A 121 -7.89 -4.11 15.69
CA LEU A 121 -8.07 -2.88 16.45
C LEU A 121 -9.48 -2.35 16.23
N ASN A 122 -10.20 -2.18 17.33
CA ASN A 122 -11.52 -1.56 17.32
C ASN A 122 -11.40 -0.03 17.28
N LEU A 123 -10.96 0.51 16.15
CA LEU A 123 -11.01 1.93 15.91
C LEU A 123 -12.40 2.31 15.40
N ASN A 124 -12.97 3.38 15.95
CA ASN A 124 -14.30 3.85 15.63
C ASN A 124 -14.33 4.70 14.35
N CYS A 125 -13.73 4.22 13.27
CA CYS A 125 -13.64 4.95 12.02
C CYS A 125 -15.00 5.46 11.51
N PHE A 126 -16.08 4.76 11.85
CA PHE A 126 -17.40 4.95 11.25
C PHE A 126 -18.55 4.93 12.25
N SER A 127 -18.30 4.61 13.51
CA SER A 127 -19.29 4.56 14.59
C SER A 127 -19.10 5.70 15.58
N LYS A 128 -20.21 6.10 16.20
CA LYS A 128 -20.20 7.02 17.36
C LYS A 128 -20.22 6.26 18.69
N GLU A 129 -20.37 4.95 18.64
CA GLU A 129 -20.46 4.10 19.82
C GLU A 129 -19.08 3.46 20.09
N PRO A 130 -18.51 3.66 21.29
CA PRO A 130 -17.23 3.06 21.65
C PRO A 130 -17.24 1.52 21.51
N GLY A 131 -16.19 0.95 20.96
CA GLY A 131 -16.03 -0.49 20.82
C GLY A 131 -16.76 -1.12 19.65
N GLU A 132 -17.47 -0.36 18.82
CA GLU A 132 -17.96 -0.87 17.55
C GLU A 132 -16.85 -0.87 16.50
N SER A 133 -16.84 -1.93 15.69
CA SER A 133 -15.94 -2.05 14.54
C SER A 133 -16.75 -2.35 13.29
N PHE A 134 -16.57 -1.55 12.24
CA PHE A 134 -17.26 -1.69 10.97
C PHE A 134 -16.32 -2.07 9.82
N GLN A 135 -15.23 -2.75 10.13
CA GLN A 135 -14.21 -3.14 9.15
C GLN A 135 -14.78 -3.85 7.92
N THR A 136 -15.82 -4.65 8.11
CA THR A 136 -16.43 -5.45 7.04
C THR A 136 -17.72 -4.84 6.49
N PHE A 137 -18.47 -4.09 7.28
CA PHE A 137 -19.84 -3.65 6.94
C PHE A 137 -20.02 -2.14 6.85
N GLY A 138 -19.04 -1.38 7.34
CA GLY A 138 -19.08 0.07 7.32
C GLY A 138 -18.67 0.66 5.97
N PRO A 139 -18.72 1.99 5.85
CA PRO A 139 -18.14 2.70 4.70
C PRO A 139 -16.68 2.32 4.51
N SER A 140 -16.19 2.39 3.27
CA SER A 140 -14.77 2.14 2.97
C SER A 140 -13.85 3.31 3.30
N GLU A 141 -14.41 4.44 3.73
CA GLU A 141 -13.68 5.67 4.00
C GLU A 141 -13.94 6.13 5.44
N GLY A 142 -12.85 6.31 6.18
CA GLY A 142 -12.83 6.95 7.48
C GLY A 142 -11.95 8.19 7.43
N PRO A 143 -12.51 9.39 7.22
CA PRO A 143 -11.73 10.58 6.86
C PRO A 143 -10.84 11.11 8.00
N ASN A 144 -11.12 10.73 9.23
CA ASN A 144 -10.46 11.29 10.41
C ASN A 144 -9.53 10.32 11.13
N VAL A 145 -9.64 9.01 10.85
CA VAL A 145 -8.82 8.01 11.52
C VAL A 145 -7.52 7.81 10.75
N GLU A 146 -6.41 8.00 11.45
CA GLU A 146 -5.07 7.98 10.87
C GLU A 146 -4.22 6.87 11.48
N SER A 147 -3.39 6.24 10.66
CA SER A 147 -2.51 5.14 11.08
C SER A 147 -1.04 5.55 11.07
N VAL A 148 -0.42 5.54 12.23
CA VAL A 148 1.04 5.71 12.37
C VAL A 148 1.77 4.49 11.81
N PHE A 149 1.15 3.30 11.83
CA PHE A 149 1.71 2.10 11.20
C PHE A 149 1.83 2.26 9.68
N ILE A 150 0.77 2.74 9.00
CA ILE A 150 0.81 2.99 7.55
C ILE A 150 1.85 4.07 7.24
N ALA A 151 1.99 5.10 8.09
CA ALA A 151 3.03 6.11 7.93
C ALA A 151 4.44 5.50 7.99
N GLY A 152 4.68 4.57 8.90
CA GLY A 152 5.95 3.81 8.95
C GLY A 152 6.20 2.97 7.70
N MET A 153 5.16 2.31 7.17
CA MET A 153 5.23 1.59 5.89
C MET A 153 5.53 2.54 4.72
N TYR A 154 4.86 3.69 4.68
CA TYR A 154 5.06 4.71 3.65
C TYR A 154 6.50 5.19 3.61
N VAL A 155 7.09 5.51 4.77
CA VAL A 155 8.49 5.90 4.88
C VAL A 155 9.43 4.79 4.39
N LYS A 156 9.21 3.57 4.84
CA LYS A 156 10.07 2.43 4.47
C LYS A 156 9.98 2.11 2.99
N TYR A 157 8.79 1.89 2.49
CA TYR A 157 8.57 1.43 1.12
C TYR A 157 8.61 2.57 0.09
N GLY A 158 8.40 3.82 0.51
CA GLY A 158 8.67 4.99 -0.32
C GLY A 158 10.15 5.13 -0.69
N LYS A 159 11.07 4.83 0.25
CA LYS A 159 12.52 4.77 -0.04
C LYS A 159 12.84 3.67 -1.06
N ASP A 160 12.20 2.52 -0.94
CA ASP A 160 12.36 1.41 -1.89
C ASP A 160 11.81 1.78 -3.26
N TYR A 161 10.64 2.43 -3.32
CA TYR A 161 10.05 2.93 -4.57
C TYR A 161 10.93 3.98 -5.24
N ALA A 162 11.46 4.93 -4.49
CA ALA A 162 12.40 5.93 -5.02
C ALA A 162 13.65 5.27 -5.62
N ALA A 163 14.17 4.21 -5.00
CA ALA A 163 15.30 3.45 -5.55
C ALA A 163 14.94 2.77 -6.89
N ILE A 164 13.74 2.21 -7.01
CA ILE A 164 13.22 1.65 -8.28
C ILE A 164 13.11 2.75 -9.33
N CYS A 165 12.55 3.91 -9.00
CA CYS A 165 12.46 5.07 -9.91
C CYS A 165 13.84 5.50 -10.41
N ARG A 166 14.85 5.59 -9.53
CA ARG A 166 16.22 5.95 -9.92
C ARG A 166 16.82 4.93 -10.87
N HIS A 167 16.63 3.64 -10.63
CA HIS A 167 17.10 2.60 -11.54
C HIS A 167 16.48 2.74 -12.94
N ARG A 168 15.22 3.18 -13.03
CA ARG A 168 14.52 3.46 -14.29
C ARG A 168 14.88 4.81 -14.92
N GLY A 169 15.75 5.60 -14.29
CA GLY A 169 16.09 6.95 -14.76
C GLY A 169 15.02 8.01 -14.48
N LEU A 170 14.00 7.70 -13.69
CA LEU A 170 12.91 8.60 -13.29
C LEU A 170 13.35 9.45 -12.08
N ASN A 171 14.40 10.26 -12.28
CA ASN A 171 15.06 10.96 -11.17
C ASN A 171 14.15 12.01 -10.52
N ASP A 172 13.41 12.78 -11.30
CA ASP A 172 12.50 13.81 -10.78
C ASP A 172 11.39 13.19 -9.91
N GLU A 173 10.87 12.04 -10.34
CA GLU A 173 9.89 11.27 -9.55
C GLU A 173 10.52 10.73 -8.27
N ALA A 174 11.71 10.17 -8.35
CA ALA A 174 12.43 9.69 -7.17
C ALA A 174 12.70 10.80 -6.16
N ASP A 175 13.08 11.99 -6.62
CA ASP A 175 13.34 13.15 -5.76
C ASP A 175 12.05 13.65 -5.10
N LYS A 176 10.92 13.69 -5.85
CA LYS A 176 9.60 13.98 -5.28
C LYS A 176 9.21 12.96 -4.21
N VAL A 177 9.31 11.68 -4.50
CA VAL A 177 9.01 10.61 -3.53
C VAL A 177 9.85 10.76 -2.27
N MET A 178 11.14 11.06 -2.41
CA MET A 178 12.02 11.25 -1.22
C MET A 178 11.66 12.51 -0.43
N ALA A 179 11.17 13.56 -1.08
CA ALA A 179 10.66 14.76 -0.39
C ALA A 179 9.37 14.41 0.38
N ASP A 180 8.44 13.67 -0.23
CA ASP A 180 7.20 13.21 0.41
C ASP A 180 7.52 12.27 1.61
N VAL A 181 8.49 11.38 1.47
CA VAL A 181 8.99 10.52 2.55
C VAL A 181 9.57 11.33 3.71
N ALA A 182 10.40 12.33 3.42
CA ALA A 182 10.98 13.19 4.46
C ALA A 182 9.92 14.01 5.20
N ALA A 183 8.89 14.47 4.47
CA ALA A 183 7.74 15.15 5.07
C ALA A 183 6.97 14.20 6.00
N MET A 184 6.74 12.95 5.58
CA MET A 184 6.07 11.94 6.40
C MET A 184 6.90 11.55 7.64
N GLU A 185 8.24 11.40 7.52
CA GLU A 185 9.12 11.17 8.67
C GLU A 185 8.96 12.29 9.70
N LYS A 186 8.92 13.55 9.25
CA LYS A 186 8.69 14.69 10.13
C LYS A 186 7.31 14.61 10.78
N THR A 187 6.27 14.32 10.01
CA THR A 187 4.90 14.19 10.52
C THR A 187 4.80 13.10 11.59
N VAL A 188 5.44 11.94 11.38
CA VAL A 188 5.49 10.86 12.37
C VAL A 188 6.16 11.32 13.67
N MET A 189 7.23 12.11 13.58
CA MET A 189 7.90 12.63 14.78
C MET A 189 7.07 13.71 15.50
N ASP A 190 6.36 14.54 14.74
CA ASP A 190 5.59 15.66 15.30
C ASP A 190 4.23 15.20 15.87
N ALA A 191 3.58 14.24 15.24
CA ALA A 191 2.23 13.78 15.58
C ALA A 191 2.13 12.29 15.94
N GLY A 192 3.08 11.45 15.56
CA GLY A 192 3.06 10.03 15.86
C GLY A 192 3.91 9.60 17.05
N TRP A 193 4.65 10.52 17.69
CA TRP A 193 5.52 10.26 18.84
C TRP A 193 5.03 11.04 20.06
N ASP A 194 4.73 10.35 21.18
CA ASP A 194 4.19 10.96 22.40
C ASP A 194 5.26 11.40 23.40
N GLY A 195 6.55 11.19 23.07
CA GLY A 195 7.69 11.46 23.94
C GLY A 195 8.34 10.20 24.51
N GLU A 196 7.64 9.06 24.50
CA GLU A 196 8.12 7.78 25.00
C GLU A 196 7.85 6.64 24.00
N TRP A 197 6.68 6.65 23.32
CA TRP A 197 6.24 5.60 22.40
C TRP A 197 5.70 6.19 21.11
N TYR A 198 5.73 5.39 20.04
CA TYR A 198 4.94 5.70 18.85
C TYR A 198 3.47 5.41 19.13
N LEU A 199 2.63 6.38 18.85
CA LEU A 199 1.19 6.18 18.82
C LEU A 199 0.83 5.11 17.78
N ARG A 200 -0.29 4.42 18.00
CA ARG A 200 -0.76 3.44 17.04
C ARG A 200 -1.58 4.08 15.92
N ALA A 201 -2.48 4.96 16.32
CA ALA A 201 -3.43 5.63 15.45
C ALA A 201 -4.08 6.82 16.15
N TYR A 202 -4.72 7.66 15.36
CA TYR A 202 -5.72 8.63 15.83
C TYR A 202 -7.11 8.12 15.45
N ASP A 203 -8.09 8.32 16.35
CA ASP A 203 -9.50 7.95 16.17
C ASP A 203 -10.39 9.20 16.27
#